data_f8a1807a3164a1a04718d7d80adedc71
#
_entry.id   f8a1807a3164a1a04718d7d80adedc71
#
_cell.length_a   1.000
_cell.length_b   1.000
_cell.length_c   1.000
_cell.angle_alpha   90.00
_cell.angle_beta   90.00
_cell.angle_gamma   90.00
#
_symmetry.space_group_name_H-M   'P 1'
#
loop_
_entity.id
_entity.type
_entity.pdbx_description
1 polymer ?
#
loop_
_entity_poly.entity_id
_entity_poly.type
_entity_poly.pdbx_seq_one_letter_code
_entity_poly.pdbx_strand_id
1 'polypeptide(L)'
;MITWQVVEDGPLLRADERISRSLVHPDRFSEILADLGNVEVAVPVLAVALLYAGWLARRTGTDRWWVPSAAAAVLMALVPALVVPLKELTARPGTPVVPPGTGYFPSGHTATAAIAYGAATLLVLPWLRSPRTRRALVIGCVLLVLGVSYGLVRRGWHWPLDVVGSWLLCTDLFLGFRLLLSRLDRR
;
A
#
# COMPACT_ATOMS: atom_id res chain seq x y z
N MET A 1 -12.75 -13.71 -1.11
CA MET A 1 -14.11 -13.34 -0.67
C MET A 1 -14.51 -11.91 -1.02
N ILE A 2 -13.75 -10.85 -0.69
CA ILE A 2 -14.15 -9.47 -1.02
C ILE A 2 -14.27 -9.24 -2.53
N THR A 3 -13.30 -9.69 -3.33
CA THR A 3 -13.36 -9.59 -4.80
C THR A 3 -14.63 -10.22 -5.37
N TRP A 4 -15.04 -11.38 -4.84
CA TRP A 4 -16.30 -12.03 -5.23
C TRP A 4 -17.52 -11.14 -4.93
N GLN A 5 -17.55 -10.51 -3.74
CA GLN A 5 -18.64 -9.60 -3.37
C GLN A 5 -18.70 -8.37 -4.29
N VAL A 6 -17.54 -7.91 -4.77
CA VAL A 6 -17.45 -6.78 -5.72
C VAL A 6 -17.95 -7.18 -7.10
N VAL A 7 -17.64 -8.39 -7.57
CA VAL A 7 -18.06 -8.89 -8.90
C VAL A 7 -19.54 -9.22 -8.95
N GLU A 8 -20.11 -9.77 -7.87
CA GLU A 8 -21.51 -10.27 -7.81
C GLU A 8 -22.47 -9.26 -7.17
N ASP A 9 -22.10 -7.99 -7.04
CA ASP A 9 -22.91 -6.95 -6.37
C ASP A 9 -23.48 -7.39 -5.02
N GLY A 10 -22.64 -8.01 -4.22
CA GLY A 10 -23.02 -8.64 -2.96
C GLY A 10 -23.45 -7.64 -1.87
N PRO A 11 -23.98 -8.13 -0.74
CA PRO A 11 -24.52 -7.30 0.33
C PRO A 11 -23.51 -6.32 0.94
N LEU A 12 -22.20 -6.62 0.84
CA LEU A 12 -21.15 -5.72 1.32
C LEU A 12 -21.10 -4.41 0.53
N LEU A 13 -21.47 -4.39 -0.76
CA LEU A 13 -21.47 -3.16 -1.54
C LEU A 13 -22.47 -2.14 -1.01
N ARG A 14 -23.67 -2.59 -0.57
CA ARG A 14 -24.67 -1.69 0.04
C ARG A 14 -24.18 -1.06 1.36
N ALA A 15 -23.40 -1.81 2.13
CA ALA A 15 -22.76 -1.27 3.34
C ALA A 15 -21.67 -0.27 2.96
N ASP A 16 -20.85 -0.61 1.96
CA ASP A 16 -19.77 0.19 1.43
C ASP A 16 -20.26 1.55 0.93
N GLU A 17 -21.33 1.57 0.13
CA GLU A 17 -21.98 2.79 -0.34
C GLU A 17 -22.53 3.65 0.79
N ARG A 18 -23.15 3.04 1.82
CA ARG A 18 -23.66 3.78 2.99
C ARG A 18 -22.54 4.42 3.78
N ILE A 19 -21.44 3.69 4.02
CA ILE A 19 -20.26 4.19 4.70
C ILE A 19 -19.63 5.31 3.87
N SER A 20 -19.47 5.12 2.58
CA SER A 20 -18.93 6.13 1.68
C SER A 20 -19.75 7.43 1.74
N ARG A 21 -21.07 7.35 1.62
CA ARG A 21 -21.95 8.55 1.71
C ARG A 21 -21.79 9.32 3.02
N SER A 22 -21.49 8.65 4.11
CA SER A 22 -21.28 9.32 5.40
C SER A 22 -19.87 9.93 5.55
N LEU A 23 -18.88 9.41 4.80
CA LEU A 23 -17.49 9.84 4.90
C LEU A 23 -17.06 10.85 3.86
N VAL A 24 -17.75 10.91 2.71
CA VAL A 24 -17.38 11.80 1.59
C VAL A 24 -17.67 13.25 1.95
N HIS A 25 -16.63 13.97 2.35
CA HIS A 25 -16.61 15.40 2.61
C HIS A 25 -15.23 15.94 2.20
N PRO A 26 -15.03 16.21 0.90
CA PRO A 26 -13.74 16.65 0.37
C PRO A 26 -13.27 17.93 1.06
N ASP A 27 -12.03 17.92 1.53
CA ASP A 27 -11.36 19.07 2.10
C ASP A 27 -9.86 19.04 1.77
N ARG A 28 -9.15 20.16 2.01
CA ARG A 28 -7.72 20.27 1.71
C ARG A 28 -6.87 19.27 2.48
N PHE A 29 -7.28 18.91 3.70
CA PHE A 29 -6.54 17.93 4.50
C PHE A 29 -6.63 16.53 3.90
N SER A 30 -7.81 16.11 3.49
CA SER A 30 -8.00 14.82 2.80
C SER A 30 -7.26 14.77 1.45
N GLU A 31 -7.11 15.93 0.78
CA GLU A 31 -6.31 16.06 -0.43
C GLU A 31 -4.84 15.74 -0.19
N ILE A 32 -4.24 16.44 0.78
CA ILE A 32 -2.84 16.21 1.16
C ILE A 32 -2.61 14.75 1.56
N LEU A 33 -3.52 14.16 2.33
CA LEU A 33 -3.41 12.75 2.73
C LEU A 33 -3.48 11.81 1.54
N ALA A 34 -4.41 12.03 0.60
CA ALA A 34 -4.55 11.22 -0.60
C ALA A 34 -3.30 11.31 -1.48
N ASP A 35 -2.73 12.51 -1.64
CA ASP A 35 -1.55 12.78 -2.46
C ASP A 35 -0.29 12.07 -1.96
N LEU A 36 -0.19 11.79 -0.66
CA LEU A 36 0.89 10.96 -0.13
C LEU A 36 0.87 9.52 -0.68
N GLY A 37 -0.23 9.06 -1.25
CA GLY A 37 -0.35 7.77 -1.94
C GLY A 37 0.00 7.81 -3.42
N ASN A 38 0.27 8.99 -3.98
CA ASN A 38 0.68 9.13 -5.37
C ASN A 38 2.04 8.47 -5.62
N VAL A 39 2.21 7.91 -6.81
CA VAL A 39 3.46 7.26 -7.25
C VAL A 39 4.63 8.24 -7.16
N GLU A 40 4.40 9.50 -7.54
CA GLU A 40 5.38 10.58 -7.54
C GLU A 40 5.88 10.97 -6.14
N VAL A 41 5.16 10.57 -5.09
CA VAL A 41 5.54 10.81 -3.68
C VAL A 41 6.06 9.53 -3.04
N ALA A 42 5.31 8.45 -3.10
CA ALA A 42 5.61 7.22 -2.39
C ALA A 42 6.83 6.48 -2.95
N VAL A 43 6.97 6.43 -4.30
CA VAL A 43 8.10 5.72 -4.93
C VAL A 43 9.45 6.40 -4.68
N PRO A 44 9.61 7.73 -4.78
CA PRO A 44 10.84 8.41 -4.37
C PRO A 44 11.21 8.16 -2.90
N VAL A 45 10.25 8.14 -1.98
CA VAL A 45 10.52 7.82 -0.56
C VAL A 45 11.07 6.39 -0.43
N LEU A 46 10.47 5.42 -1.12
CA LEU A 46 11.01 4.06 -1.17
C LEU A 46 12.40 4.04 -1.78
N ALA A 47 12.64 4.72 -2.90
CA ALA A 47 13.95 4.76 -3.56
C ALA A 47 15.05 5.27 -2.62
N VAL A 48 14.79 6.34 -1.86
CA VAL A 48 15.72 6.84 -0.84
C VAL A 48 16.00 5.78 0.23
N ALA A 49 14.98 5.08 0.70
CA ALA A 49 15.14 4.01 1.69
C ALA A 49 15.95 2.82 1.14
N LEU A 50 15.74 2.43 -0.13
CA LEU A 50 16.50 1.38 -0.82
C LEU A 50 17.98 1.74 -0.89
N LEU A 51 18.29 2.95 -1.32
CA LEU A 51 19.67 3.44 -1.45
C LEU A 51 20.36 3.53 -0.08
N TYR A 52 19.67 4.09 0.90
CA TYR A 52 20.21 4.25 2.26
C TYR A 52 20.48 2.91 2.93
N ALA A 53 19.51 1.99 2.92
CA ALA A 53 19.67 0.66 3.53
C ALA A 53 20.73 -0.16 2.81
N GLY A 54 20.78 -0.12 1.48
CA GLY A 54 21.81 -0.78 0.68
C GLY A 54 23.21 -0.24 0.97
N TRP A 55 23.34 1.09 1.08
CA TRP A 55 24.61 1.74 1.44
C TRP A 55 25.07 1.35 2.83
N LEU A 56 24.18 1.33 3.84
CA LEU A 56 24.52 0.88 5.19
C LEU A 56 24.96 -0.59 5.21
N ALA A 57 24.19 -1.48 4.57
CA ALA A 57 24.46 -2.90 4.51
C ALA A 57 25.81 -3.19 3.83
N ARG A 58 26.13 -2.48 2.75
CA ARG A 58 27.44 -2.57 2.09
C ARG A 58 28.59 -2.10 2.99
N ARG A 59 28.41 -0.98 3.72
CA ARG A 59 29.42 -0.45 4.65
C ARG A 59 29.71 -1.36 5.84
N THR A 60 28.73 -2.11 6.30
CA THR A 60 28.88 -3.05 7.42
C THR A 60 29.38 -4.42 6.98
N GLY A 61 29.67 -4.62 5.70
CA GLY A 61 30.15 -5.90 5.17
C GLY A 61 29.07 -7.00 5.20
N THR A 62 27.79 -6.62 5.17
CA THR A 62 26.69 -7.59 5.16
C THR A 62 26.71 -8.40 3.87
N ASP A 63 26.74 -9.72 3.98
CA ASP A 63 26.62 -10.60 2.82
C ASP A 63 25.27 -10.37 2.12
N ARG A 64 25.31 -10.41 0.77
CA ARG A 64 24.10 -10.17 -0.06
C ARG A 64 23.38 -8.86 0.28
N TRP A 65 24.13 -7.82 0.60
CA TRP A 65 23.66 -6.49 1.01
C TRP A 65 22.55 -5.90 0.13
N TRP A 66 22.50 -6.26 -1.15
CA TRP A 66 21.54 -5.79 -2.14
C TRP A 66 20.20 -6.52 -2.09
N VAL A 67 20.13 -7.74 -1.49
CA VAL A 67 18.92 -8.58 -1.51
C VAL A 67 17.69 -7.93 -0.90
N PRO A 68 17.74 -7.30 0.30
CA PRO A 68 16.57 -6.66 0.87
C PRO A 68 16.06 -5.51 0.00
N SER A 69 16.97 -4.72 -0.57
CA SER A 69 16.61 -3.60 -1.45
C SER A 69 16.01 -4.08 -2.77
N ALA A 70 16.62 -5.07 -3.43
CA ALA A 70 16.08 -5.66 -4.66
C ALA A 70 14.70 -6.25 -4.43
N ALA A 71 14.53 -6.90 -3.34
CA ALA A 71 13.30 -7.51 -2.92
C ALA A 71 12.16 -6.49 -2.70
N ALA A 72 12.45 -5.38 -2.04
CA ALA A 72 11.48 -4.30 -1.89
C ALA A 72 11.13 -3.63 -3.24
N ALA A 73 12.11 -3.52 -4.15
CA ALA A 73 11.85 -3.04 -5.52
C ALA A 73 10.93 -4.01 -6.29
N VAL A 74 11.13 -5.31 -6.15
CA VAL A 74 10.24 -6.34 -6.76
C VAL A 74 8.83 -6.23 -6.19
N LEU A 75 8.68 -6.09 -4.86
CA LEU A 75 7.36 -5.88 -4.25
C LEU A 75 6.66 -4.65 -4.84
N MET A 76 7.38 -3.56 -5.02
CA MET A 76 6.81 -2.34 -5.63
C MET A 76 6.39 -2.57 -7.09
N ALA A 77 7.18 -3.29 -7.87
CA ALA A 77 6.85 -3.64 -9.25
C ALA A 77 5.63 -4.59 -9.36
N LEU A 78 5.40 -5.43 -8.36
CA LEU A 78 4.22 -6.29 -8.30
C LEU A 78 2.92 -5.53 -8.06
N VAL A 79 2.96 -4.32 -7.51
CA VAL A 79 1.74 -3.52 -7.29
C VAL A 79 0.99 -3.28 -8.61
N PRO A 80 1.54 -2.61 -9.62
CA PRO A 80 0.83 -2.43 -10.89
C PRO A 80 0.55 -3.76 -11.58
N ALA A 81 1.47 -4.74 -11.52
CA ALA A 81 1.30 -6.04 -12.15
C ALA A 81 0.10 -6.84 -11.63
N LEU A 82 -0.33 -6.62 -10.39
CA LEU A 82 -1.48 -7.26 -9.78
C LEU A 82 -2.72 -6.36 -9.76
N VAL A 83 -2.54 -5.07 -9.44
CA VAL A 83 -3.66 -4.14 -9.34
C VAL A 83 -4.32 -3.90 -10.69
N VAL A 84 -3.55 -3.73 -11.78
CA VAL A 84 -4.12 -3.43 -13.09
C VAL A 84 -5.02 -4.58 -13.59
N PRO A 85 -4.58 -5.85 -13.63
CA PRO A 85 -5.47 -6.94 -14.03
C PRO A 85 -6.69 -7.10 -13.12
N LEU A 86 -6.55 -6.89 -11.79
CA LEU A 86 -7.68 -6.94 -10.87
C LEU A 86 -8.70 -5.84 -11.15
N LYS A 87 -8.27 -4.64 -11.53
CA LYS A 87 -9.14 -3.55 -11.95
C LYS A 87 -9.94 -3.89 -13.20
N GLU A 88 -9.29 -4.50 -14.18
CA GLU A 88 -9.92 -4.94 -15.43
C GLU A 88 -10.93 -6.08 -15.16
N LEU A 89 -10.54 -7.07 -14.35
CA LEU A 89 -11.39 -8.21 -14.02
C LEU A 89 -12.64 -7.84 -13.21
N THR A 90 -12.50 -6.89 -12.28
CA THR A 90 -13.63 -6.48 -11.43
C THR A 90 -14.52 -5.44 -12.09
N ALA A 91 -13.96 -4.66 -13.01
CA ALA A 91 -14.60 -3.56 -13.70
C ALA A 91 -15.49 -2.68 -12.78
N ARG A 92 -15.12 -2.58 -11.50
CA ARG A 92 -15.92 -1.86 -10.49
C ARG A 92 -16.12 -0.41 -10.89
N PRO A 93 -17.36 0.13 -10.86
CA PRO A 93 -17.60 1.55 -11.15
C PRO A 93 -17.00 2.45 -10.05
N GLY A 94 -16.64 3.68 -10.45
CA GLY A 94 -16.22 4.72 -9.52
C GLY A 94 -17.32 5.19 -8.59
N THR A 95 -16.93 6.02 -7.63
CA THR A 95 -17.90 6.72 -6.79
C THR A 95 -18.64 7.81 -7.60
N PRO A 96 -19.79 8.33 -7.13
CA PRO A 96 -20.49 9.42 -7.81
C PRO A 96 -19.69 10.74 -7.94
N VAL A 97 -18.57 10.87 -7.21
CA VAL A 97 -17.73 12.09 -7.20
C VAL A 97 -16.71 12.09 -8.33
N VAL A 98 -16.30 10.92 -8.81
CA VAL A 98 -15.32 10.80 -9.90
C VAL A 98 -16.01 10.71 -11.26
N PRO A 99 -15.31 11.04 -12.36
CA PRO A 99 -15.86 10.86 -13.70
C PRO A 99 -16.34 9.42 -13.94
N PRO A 100 -17.37 9.21 -14.73
CA PRO A 100 -17.86 7.87 -15.06
C PRO A 100 -16.73 7.00 -15.62
N GLY A 101 -16.56 5.80 -15.07
CA GLY A 101 -15.53 4.86 -15.48
C GLY A 101 -15.57 3.60 -14.63
N THR A 102 -14.77 2.60 -15.00
CA THR A 102 -14.65 1.33 -14.31
C THR A 102 -13.19 1.06 -13.88
N GLY A 103 -12.98 0.01 -13.09
CA GLY A 103 -11.65 -0.37 -12.63
C GLY A 103 -11.18 0.38 -11.39
N TYR A 104 -12.09 0.63 -10.45
CA TYR A 104 -11.73 1.32 -9.20
C TYR A 104 -11.27 0.35 -8.09
N PHE A 105 -11.63 -0.93 -8.15
CA PHE A 105 -11.18 -1.95 -7.19
C PHE A 105 -10.00 -2.77 -7.76
N PRO A 106 -8.97 -3.02 -6.96
CA PRO A 106 -8.61 -2.39 -5.69
C PRO A 106 -7.95 -1.00 -5.88
N SER A 107 -7.78 -0.23 -4.78
CA SER A 107 -7.16 1.09 -4.81
C SER A 107 -5.66 1.03 -5.10
N GLY A 108 -5.22 1.56 -6.25
CA GLY A 108 -3.80 1.66 -6.60
C GLY A 108 -3.00 2.56 -5.65
N HIS A 109 -3.54 3.72 -5.26
CA HIS A 109 -2.89 4.64 -4.33
C HIS A 109 -2.65 4.00 -2.95
N THR A 110 -3.66 3.30 -2.41
CA THR A 110 -3.53 2.59 -1.14
C THR A 110 -2.47 1.48 -1.24
N ALA A 111 -2.47 0.71 -2.33
CA ALA A 111 -1.48 -0.35 -2.54
C ALA A 111 -0.07 0.21 -2.68
N THR A 112 0.11 1.29 -3.46
CA THR A 112 1.38 2.01 -3.60
C THR A 112 1.89 2.51 -2.26
N ALA A 113 1.06 3.21 -1.48
CA ALA A 113 1.42 3.70 -0.16
C ALA A 113 1.80 2.56 0.80
N ALA A 114 1.00 1.51 0.86
CA ALA A 114 1.24 0.38 1.76
C ALA A 114 2.57 -0.32 1.45
N ILE A 115 2.84 -0.63 0.18
CA ILE A 115 4.09 -1.28 -0.22
C ILE A 115 5.28 -0.34 -0.09
N ALA A 116 5.19 0.90 -0.58
CA ALA A 116 6.33 1.83 -0.53
C ALA A 116 6.74 2.17 0.91
N TYR A 117 5.81 2.64 1.72
CA TYR A 117 6.12 3.04 3.10
C TYR A 117 6.37 1.84 4.00
N GLY A 118 5.65 0.72 3.80
CA GLY A 118 5.89 -0.53 4.53
C GLY A 118 7.27 -1.11 4.25
N ALA A 119 7.67 -1.22 2.97
CA ALA A 119 8.98 -1.71 2.60
C ALA A 119 10.10 -0.77 3.07
N ALA A 120 9.93 0.56 2.90
CA ALA A 120 10.87 1.56 3.43
C ALA A 120 11.08 1.39 4.95
N THR A 121 9.97 1.23 5.69
CA THR A 121 10.01 0.97 7.13
C THR A 121 10.80 -0.29 7.45
N LEU A 122 10.48 -1.42 6.80
CA LEU A 122 11.16 -2.70 7.04
C LEU A 122 12.66 -2.65 6.73
N LEU A 123 13.07 -1.91 5.69
CA LEU A 123 14.49 -1.73 5.34
C LEU A 123 15.26 -0.92 6.37
N VAL A 124 14.62 0.07 7.00
CA VAL A 124 15.28 0.95 7.98
C VAL A 124 15.29 0.35 9.39
N LEU A 125 14.27 -0.46 9.75
CA LEU A 125 14.13 -1.04 11.09
C LEU A 125 15.37 -1.73 11.65
N PRO A 126 16.15 -2.55 10.91
CA PRO A 126 17.34 -3.23 11.45
C PRO A 126 18.42 -2.27 11.94
N TRP A 127 18.48 -1.07 11.37
CA TRP A 127 19.49 -0.05 11.64
C TRP A 127 19.16 0.84 12.84
N LEU A 128 17.94 0.76 13.37
CA LEU A 128 17.52 1.52 14.55
C LEU A 128 17.88 0.76 15.84
N ARG A 129 18.63 1.39 16.71
CA ARG A 129 19.08 0.81 17.99
C ARG A 129 18.00 0.85 19.06
N SER A 130 17.21 1.92 19.09
CA SER A 130 16.22 2.13 20.14
C SER A 130 14.90 1.40 19.84
N PRO A 131 14.39 0.55 20.75
CA PRO A 131 13.07 -0.08 20.60
C PRO A 131 11.93 0.94 20.50
N ARG A 132 12.06 2.09 21.17
CA ARG A 132 11.08 3.17 21.09
C ARG A 132 11.03 3.77 19.69
N THR A 133 12.19 4.04 19.08
CA THR A 133 12.27 4.57 17.71
C THR A 133 11.74 3.56 16.70
N ARG A 134 12.05 2.27 16.85
CA ARG A 134 11.49 1.21 16.00
C ARG A 134 9.97 1.18 16.06
N ARG A 135 9.41 1.22 17.28
CA ARG A 135 7.95 1.24 17.47
C ARG A 135 7.33 2.50 16.87
N ALA A 136 7.92 3.66 17.11
CA ALA A 136 7.44 4.93 16.56
C ALA A 136 7.43 4.93 15.02
N LEU A 137 8.47 4.39 14.38
CA LEU A 137 8.54 4.26 12.93
C LEU A 137 7.42 3.36 12.38
N VAL A 138 7.18 2.21 13.01
CA VAL A 138 6.10 1.30 12.60
C VAL A 138 4.73 1.95 12.78
N ILE A 139 4.49 2.57 13.93
CA ILE A 139 3.21 3.29 14.18
C ILE A 139 3.03 4.42 13.17
N GLY A 140 4.08 5.21 12.92
CA GLY A 140 4.05 6.28 11.93
C GLY A 140 3.72 5.78 10.53
N CYS A 141 4.32 4.67 10.11
CA CYS A 141 4.00 4.01 8.83
C CYS A 141 2.53 3.58 8.76
N VAL A 142 2.02 2.91 9.79
CA VAL A 142 0.62 2.48 9.84
C VAL A 142 -0.32 3.68 9.78
N LEU A 143 -0.07 4.72 10.59
CA LEU A 143 -0.87 5.94 10.58
C LEU A 143 -0.84 6.66 9.23
N LEU A 144 0.32 6.66 8.55
CA LEU A 144 0.46 7.25 7.23
C LEU A 144 -0.40 6.50 6.19
N VAL A 145 -0.32 5.16 6.15
CA VAL A 145 -1.12 4.34 5.22
C VAL A 145 -2.62 4.47 5.52
N LEU A 146 -3.00 4.50 6.79
CA LEU A 146 -4.39 4.77 7.19
C LEU A 146 -4.83 6.18 6.80
N GLY A 147 -3.95 7.17 6.94
CA GLY A 147 -4.20 8.55 6.53
C GLY A 147 -4.45 8.67 5.02
N VAL A 148 -3.58 8.05 4.19
CA VAL A 148 -3.79 7.97 2.73
C VAL A 148 -5.15 7.35 2.42
N SER A 149 -5.44 6.22 3.03
CA SER A 149 -6.69 5.47 2.84
C SER A 149 -7.92 6.31 3.21
N TYR A 150 -7.86 6.99 4.36
CA TYR A 150 -8.90 7.91 4.80
C TYR A 150 -9.07 9.08 3.83
N GLY A 151 -7.96 9.69 3.38
CA GLY A 151 -7.98 10.79 2.42
C GLY A 151 -8.68 10.42 1.11
N LEU A 152 -8.37 9.25 0.57
CA LEU A 152 -8.99 8.73 -0.67
C LEU A 152 -10.50 8.51 -0.54
N VAL A 153 -10.96 7.93 0.57
CA VAL A 153 -12.39 7.71 0.84
C VAL A 153 -13.10 9.03 1.09
N ARG A 154 -12.52 9.92 1.90
CA ARG A 154 -13.10 11.23 2.24
C ARG A 154 -13.24 12.14 1.03
N ARG A 155 -12.31 12.06 0.07
CA ARG A 155 -12.42 12.75 -1.23
C ARG A 155 -13.45 12.11 -2.17
N GLY A 156 -13.90 10.89 -1.87
CA GLY A 156 -14.76 10.13 -2.75
C GLY A 156 -14.04 9.57 -3.98
N TRP A 157 -12.71 9.44 -3.95
CA TRP A 157 -11.96 8.86 -5.07
C TRP A 157 -12.00 7.34 -5.10
N HIS A 158 -12.19 6.73 -3.93
CA HIS A 158 -12.31 5.29 -3.77
C HIS A 158 -13.42 4.93 -2.78
N TRP A 159 -14.03 3.79 -3.01
CA TRP A 159 -14.90 3.16 -2.04
C TRP A 159 -14.08 2.59 -0.87
N PRO A 160 -14.62 2.52 0.36
CA PRO A 160 -13.95 1.86 1.49
C PRO A 160 -13.46 0.44 1.19
N LEU A 161 -14.25 -0.37 0.46
CA LEU A 161 -13.84 -1.73 0.08
C LEU A 161 -12.67 -1.77 -0.90
N ASP A 162 -12.47 -0.74 -1.75
CA ASP A 162 -11.30 -0.66 -2.63
C ASP A 162 -10.01 -0.55 -1.81
N VAL A 163 -10.08 0.21 -0.74
CA VAL A 163 -8.97 0.40 0.22
C VAL A 163 -8.70 -0.89 1.01
N VAL A 164 -9.75 -1.52 1.55
CA VAL A 164 -9.63 -2.79 2.29
C VAL A 164 -9.08 -3.89 1.38
N GLY A 165 -9.54 -3.96 0.13
CA GLY A 165 -9.00 -4.90 -0.87
C GLY A 165 -7.50 -4.72 -1.08
N SER A 166 -7.03 -3.47 -1.13
CA SER A 166 -5.60 -3.17 -1.26
C SER A 166 -4.81 -3.56 0.00
N TRP A 167 -5.34 -3.35 1.19
CA TRP A 167 -4.67 -3.79 2.43
C TRP A 167 -4.49 -5.30 2.48
N LEU A 168 -5.50 -6.07 2.10
CA LEU A 168 -5.42 -7.54 2.05
C LEU A 168 -4.39 -7.98 1.02
N LEU A 169 -4.44 -7.44 -0.20
CA LEU A 169 -3.47 -7.73 -1.24
C LEU A 169 -2.03 -7.44 -0.78
N CYS A 170 -1.79 -6.27 -0.18
CA CYS A 170 -0.46 -5.90 0.30
C CYS A 170 0.01 -6.77 1.47
N THR A 171 -0.91 -7.18 2.36
CA THR A 171 -0.60 -8.10 3.45
C THR A 171 -0.16 -9.46 2.90
N ASP A 172 -0.88 -10.01 1.92
CA ASP A 172 -0.52 -11.27 1.27
C ASP A 172 0.83 -11.17 0.56
N LEU A 173 1.12 -10.05 -0.10
CA LEU A 173 2.42 -9.79 -0.72
C LEU A 173 3.55 -9.76 0.31
N PHE A 174 3.40 -9.07 1.43
CA PHE A 174 4.42 -9.05 2.49
C PHE A 174 4.61 -10.41 3.15
N LEU A 175 3.55 -11.16 3.40
CA LEU A 175 3.63 -12.51 3.97
C LEU A 175 4.31 -13.47 3.00
N GLY A 176 3.90 -13.50 1.75
CA GLY A 176 4.50 -14.32 0.69
C GLY A 176 5.98 -14.02 0.53
N PHE A 177 6.33 -12.73 0.53
CA PHE A 177 7.71 -12.28 0.44
C PHE A 177 8.55 -12.72 1.65
N ARG A 178 8.05 -12.56 2.87
CA ARG A 178 8.72 -13.01 4.09
C ARG A 178 8.97 -14.53 4.08
N LEU A 179 7.98 -15.31 3.63
CA LEU A 179 8.11 -16.76 3.48
C LEU A 179 9.19 -17.13 2.45
N LEU A 180 9.25 -16.42 1.33
CA LEU A 180 10.28 -16.64 0.31
C LEU A 180 11.67 -16.38 0.86
N LEU A 181 11.89 -15.23 1.49
CA LEU A 181 13.19 -14.89 2.10
C LEU A 181 13.61 -15.93 3.15
N SER A 182 12.70 -16.35 4.02
CA SER A 182 13.03 -17.35 5.06
C SER A 182 13.40 -18.72 4.49
N ARG A 183 12.97 -19.06 3.28
CA ARG A 183 13.39 -20.29 2.58
C ARG A 183 14.77 -20.15 1.92
N LEU A 184 15.12 -18.95 1.45
CA LEU A 184 16.44 -18.68 0.86
C LEU A 184 17.55 -18.63 1.91
N ASP A 185 17.25 -18.16 3.11
CA ASP A 185 18.20 -18.13 4.25
C ASP A 185 18.53 -19.53 4.82
N ARG A 186 17.69 -20.54 4.54
CA ARG A 186 17.90 -21.93 5.00
C ARG A 186 18.72 -22.79 4.03
N ARG A 187 19.10 -22.25 2.88
CA ARG A 187 19.94 -22.92 1.87
C ARG A 187 21.35 -22.32 1.85
#